data_75232d984b9c05e6629147c60fb170b5
#
_entry.id   75232d984b9c05e6629147c60fb170b5
#
_cell.length_a   1.000
_cell.length_b   1.000
_cell.length_c   1.000
_cell.angle_alpha   90.00
_cell.angle_beta   90.00
_cell.angle_gamma   90.00
#
_symmetry.space_group_name_H-M   'P 1'
#
loop_
_entity.id
_entity.type
_entity.pdbx_description
1 polymer ?
#
loop_
_entity_poly.entity_id
_entity_poly.type
_entity_poly.pdbx_seq_one_letter_code
_entity_poly.pdbx_strand_id
1 'polypeptide(L)'
;PALKDALSAKGVNVADDAFQRELRTLCDEKGWLMMCDEVQCGMGRTGQWFGWQHAGVKPDVMTLAKGLGSGVPIGACVTAGNARGLFGPGNHGSTFGGNPLGCAAGLATFDAIVGEKLMDNAVAIGADIRKGMAEALEGVAGLVDIRGRGLMIGIELDRPCGVLMARAAEQGLLLSVTAERVIRLLPALTFTTADARTLVSMLAPMIRDFLANG
;
A
#
# COMPACT_ATOMS: atom_id res chain seq x y z
N PRO A 1 7.95 -17.29 -12.03
CA PRO A 1 6.62 -17.15 -11.40
C PRO A 1 6.75 -16.67 -9.94
N ALA A 2 7.58 -17.32 -9.12
CA ALA A 2 7.74 -16.98 -7.70
C ALA A 2 8.19 -15.52 -7.44
N LEU A 3 9.06 -14.95 -8.26
CA LEU A 3 9.52 -13.56 -8.10
C LEU A 3 8.38 -12.56 -8.40
N LYS A 4 7.55 -12.84 -9.41
CA LYS A 4 6.40 -12.01 -9.76
C LYS A 4 5.34 -12.01 -8.66
N ASP A 5 5.14 -13.14 -8.00
CA ASP A 5 4.17 -13.28 -6.92
C ASP A 5 4.68 -12.65 -5.62
N ALA A 6 5.98 -12.77 -5.33
CA ALA A 6 6.62 -12.14 -4.18
C ALA A 6 6.66 -10.59 -4.27
N LEU A 7 6.73 -10.04 -5.49
CA LEU A 7 6.76 -8.60 -5.75
C LEU A 7 5.36 -8.03 -6.03
N SER A 8 4.34 -8.87 -6.09
CA SER A 8 2.98 -8.44 -6.38
C SER A 8 2.36 -7.78 -5.16
N ALA A 9 1.81 -6.57 -5.34
CA ALA A 9 0.93 -5.92 -4.36
C ALA A 9 -0.36 -6.73 -4.10
N LYS A 10 -0.58 -7.81 -4.86
CA LYS A 10 -1.64 -8.78 -4.61
C LYS A 10 -1.31 -9.53 -3.32
N GLY A 11 -2.18 -9.43 -2.32
CA GLY A 11 -2.00 -10.09 -1.04
C GLY A 11 -1.22 -9.30 0.02
N VAL A 12 -0.88 -8.03 -0.24
CA VAL A 12 -0.16 -7.17 0.73
C VAL A 12 1.11 -7.87 1.25
N ASN A 13 1.89 -8.44 0.34
CA ASN A 13 3.17 -9.05 0.71
C ASN A 13 4.20 -7.96 0.95
N VAL A 14 4.72 -7.91 2.18
CA VAL A 14 5.81 -7.00 2.54
C VAL A 14 7.11 -7.64 2.14
N ALA A 15 7.79 -7.06 1.16
CA ALA A 15 9.11 -7.54 0.76
C ALA A 15 10.13 -7.35 1.90
N ASP A 16 10.98 -8.35 2.13
CA ASP A 16 12.07 -8.25 3.08
C ASP A 16 13.04 -7.13 2.68
N ASP A 17 13.49 -6.36 3.67
CA ASP A 17 14.41 -5.25 3.42
C ASP A 17 15.80 -5.75 2.95
N ALA A 18 16.24 -6.94 3.38
CA ALA A 18 17.45 -7.57 2.90
C ALA A 18 17.31 -7.95 1.42
N PHE A 19 16.17 -8.55 1.03
CA PHE A 19 15.88 -8.87 -0.36
C PHE A 19 15.94 -7.63 -1.27
N GLN A 20 15.37 -6.50 -0.83
CA GLN A 20 15.41 -5.27 -1.62
C GLN A 20 16.85 -4.74 -1.77
N ARG A 21 17.68 -4.83 -0.72
CA ARG A 21 19.10 -4.46 -0.77
C ARG A 21 19.90 -5.36 -1.71
N GLU A 22 19.68 -6.67 -1.64
CA GLU A 22 20.33 -7.64 -2.54
C GLU A 22 19.92 -7.41 -4.00
N LEU A 23 18.64 -7.10 -4.25
CA LEU A 23 18.14 -6.76 -5.58
C LEU A 23 18.81 -5.49 -6.12
N ARG A 24 19.03 -4.47 -5.28
CA ARG A 24 19.76 -3.26 -5.68
C ARG A 24 21.21 -3.59 -6.04
N THR A 25 21.89 -4.38 -5.21
CA THR A 25 23.25 -4.83 -5.49
C THR A 25 23.33 -5.61 -6.81
N LEU A 26 22.41 -6.53 -7.04
CA LEU A 26 22.36 -7.29 -8.30
C LEU A 26 22.13 -6.39 -9.52
N CYS A 27 21.23 -5.41 -9.41
CA CYS A 27 21.02 -4.45 -10.49
C CYS A 27 22.30 -3.65 -10.81
N ASP A 28 23.01 -3.21 -9.77
CA ASP A 28 24.27 -2.48 -9.93
C ASP A 28 25.36 -3.35 -10.60
N GLU A 29 25.53 -4.59 -10.16
CA GLU A 29 26.48 -5.54 -10.74
C GLU A 29 26.21 -5.89 -12.20
N LYS A 30 24.92 -5.95 -12.57
CA LYS A 30 24.50 -6.31 -13.94
C LYS A 30 24.29 -5.10 -14.85
N GLY A 31 24.41 -3.89 -14.35
CA GLY A 31 24.09 -2.68 -15.09
C GLY A 31 22.58 -2.57 -15.42
N TRP A 32 21.71 -3.15 -14.59
CA TRP A 32 20.25 -3.11 -14.76
C TRP A 32 19.65 -1.92 -14.03
N LEU A 33 18.54 -1.43 -14.55
CA LEU A 33 17.74 -0.41 -13.86
C LEU A 33 16.84 -1.08 -12.82
N MET A 34 16.92 -0.62 -11.57
CA MET A 34 15.95 -0.98 -10.55
C MET A 34 14.74 -0.05 -10.65
N MET A 35 13.56 -0.63 -10.87
CA MET A 35 12.31 0.10 -10.98
C MET A 35 11.38 -0.25 -9.82
N CYS A 36 10.87 0.78 -9.11
CA CYS A 36 9.89 0.60 -8.03
C CYS A 36 8.55 1.19 -8.45
N ASP A 37 7.51 0.35 -8.39
CA ASP A 37 6.13 0.79 -8.57
C ASP A 37 5.56 1.26 -7.22
N GLU A 38 5.56 2.57 -7.00
CA GLU A 38 5.06 3.21 -5.79
C GLU A 38 3.61 3.73 -5.93
N VAL A 39 2.92 3.29 -6.96
CA VAL A 39 1.53 3.69 -7.24
C VAL A 39 0.60 3.38 -6.06
N GLN A 40 0.87 2.33 -5.28
CA GLN A 40 0.04 1.93 -4.14
C GLN A 40 0.71 2.14 -2.78
N CYS A 41 2.01 1.97 -2.67
CA CYS A 41 2.76 2.07 -1.41
C CYS A 41 3.38 3.44 -1.16
N GLY A 42 3.47 4.29 -2.17
CA GLY A 42 3.98 5.65 -2.04
C GLY A 42 3.01 6.62 -1.36
N MET A 43 3.41 7.87 -1.32
CA MET A 43 2.64 9.00 -0.78
C MET A 43 2.25 8.80 0.70
N GLY A 44 3.20 8.38 1.53
CA GLY A 44 3.01 8.27 2.97
C GLY A 44 2.28 6.99 3.43
N ARG A 45 1.76 6.17 2.52
CA ARG A 45 0.91 5.00 2.81
C ARG A 45 1.52 4.02 3.81
N THR A 46 2.83 3.79 3.70
CA THR A 46 3.57 2.84 4.56
C THR A 46 4.26 3.48 5.76
N GLY A 47 4.05 4.79 5.98
CA GLY A 47 4.72 5.56 7.04
C GLY A 47 6.03 6.21 6.59
N GLN A 48 6.42 6.03 5.34
CA GLN A 48 7.50 6.75 4.65
C GLN A 48 6.94 7.32 3.35
N TRP A 49 7.60 8.32 2.76
CA TRP A 49 7.18 8.85 1.46
C TRP A 49 7.01 7.74 0.43
N PHE A 50 7.94 6.78 0.40
CA PHE A 50 7.96 5.68 -0.55
C PHE A 50 8.36 4.37 0.14
N GLY A 51 7.81 3.25 -0.32
CA GLY A 51 8.04 1.94 0.26
C GLY A 51 9.52 1.50 0.23
N TRP A 52 10.27 1.85 -0.83
CA TRP A 52 11.69 1.53 -0.94
C TRP A 52 12.58 2.16 0.16
N GLN A 53 12.11 3.24 0.81
CA GLN A 53 12.86 3.91 1.86
C GLN A 53 13.04 3.03 3.11
N HIS A 54 12.12 2.09 3.37
CA HIS A 54 12.25 1.16 4.49
C HIS A 54 13.52 0.30 4.40
N ALA A 55 13.88 -0.13 3.20
CA ALA A 55 15.10 -0.89 2.96
C ALA A 55 16.36 -0.01 2.81
N GLY A 56 16.19 1.31 2.71
CA GLY A 56 17.28 2.25 2.46
C GLY A 56 17.87 2.16 1.05
N VAL A 57 17.17 1.52 0.11
CA VAL A 57 17.61 1.43 -1.29
C VAL A 57 17.07 2.61 -2.09
N LYS A 58 17.72 2.93 -3.21
CA LYS A 58 17.26 3.99 -4.10
C LYS A 58 17.06 3.41 -5.51
N PRO A 59 15.82 3.43 -6.04
CA PRO A 59 15.57 2.95 -7.39
C PRO A 59 16.08 3.94 -8.44
N ASP A 60 16.32 3.45 -9.64
CA ASP A 60 16.62 4.27 -10.82
C ASP A 60 15.35 4.87 -11.42
N VAL A 61 14.22 4.16 -11.30
CA VAL A 61 12.91 4.61 -11.78
C VAL A 61 11.84 4.35 -10.72
N MET A 62 10.95 5.31 -10.54
CA MET A 62 9.81 5.20 -9.63
C MET A 62 8.54 5.70 -10.33
N THR A 63 7.45 4.92 -10.23
CA THR A 63 6.14 5.34 -10.74
C THR A 63 5.21 5.73 -9.60
N LEU A 64 4.44 6.81 -9.80
CA LEU A 64 3.48 7.35 -8.83
C LEU A 64 2.13 7.59 -9.50
N ALA A 65 1.05 7.39 -8.74
CA ALA A 65 -0.32 7.75 -9.12
C ALA A 65 -1.21 7.74 -7.86
N LYS A 66 -2.49 7.46 -8.00
CA LYS A 66 -3.47 7.29 -6.89
C LYS A 66 -3.35 8.37 -5.81
N GLY A 67 -2.66 8.05 -4.70
CA GLY A 67 -2.43 8.97 -3.59
C GLY A 67 -1.72 10.27 -3.98
N LEU A 68 -1.02 10.31 -5.11
CA LEU A 68 -0.35 11.52 -5.59
C LEU A 68 -1.32 12.69 -5.78
N GLY A 69 -2.51 12.45 -6.32
CA GLY A 69 -3.52 13.47 -6.58
C GLY A 69 -4.71 13.42 -5.64
N SER A 70 -4.70 12.51 -4.64
CA SER A 70 -5.76 12.35 -3.64
C SER A 70 -7.19 12.33 -4.22
N GLY A 71 -7.37 11.66 -5.38
CA GLY A 71 -8.63 11.53 -6.10
C GLY A 71 -8.66 12.25 -7.45
N VAL A 72 -7.79 13.24 -7.67
CA VAL A 72 -7.61 13.85 -8.99
C VAL A 72 -6.69 12.97 -9.84
N PRO A 73 -7.07 12.65 -11.11
CA PRO A 73 -6.24 11.84 -11.98
C PRO A 73 -4.89 12.49 -12.29
N ILE A 74 -3.82 11.91 -11.79
CA ILE A 74 -2.44 12.30 -12.07
C ILE A 74 -1.53 11.07 -11.89
N GLY A 75 -0.48 10.99 -12.69
CA GLY A 75 0.61 10.03 -12.53
C GLY A 75 1.94 10.70 -12.80
N ALA A 76 3.00 10.12 -12.25
CA ALA A 76 4.36 10.57 -12.49
C ALA A 76 5.30 9.37 -12.65
N CYS A 77 6.32 9.56 -13.49
CA CYS A 77 7.47 8.68 -13.61
C CYS A 77 8.71 9.48 -13.26
N VAL A 78 9.38 9.11 -12.17
CA VAL A 78 10.56 9.80 -11.66
C VAL A 78 11.78 8.95 -11.99
N THR A 79 12.80 9.56 -12.61
CA THR A 79 14.05 8.91 -12.95
C THR A 79 15.22 9.48 -12.14
N ALA A 80 16.13 8.61 -11.74
CA ALA A 80 17.36 8.96 -11.02
C ALA A 80 18.52 8.06 -11.47
N GLY A 81 19.69 8.28 -10.92
CA GLY A 81 20.84 7.39 -11.16
C GLY A 81 21.10 7.15 -12.65
N ASN A 82 21.21 5.89 -13.02
CA ASN A 82 21.50 5.44 -14.39
C ASN A 82 20.33 5.66 -15.38
N ALA A 83 19.12 5.93 -14.88
CA ALA A 83 17.98 6.23 -15.74
C ALA A 83 17.85 7.73 -16.07
N ARG A 84 18.69 8.59 -15.45
CA ARG A 84 18.66 10.03 -15.70
C ARG A 84 19.09 10.32 -17.15
N GLY A 85 18.25 11.09 -17.87
CA GLY A 85 18.54 11.51 -19.23
C GLY A 85 18.32 10.46 -20.32
N LEU A 86 17.73 9.27 -19.99
CA LEU A 86 17.39 8.26 -20.98
C LEU A 86 16.23 8.72 -21.88
N PHE A 87 15.34 9.57 -21.39
CA PHE A 87 14.27 10.14 -22.18
C PHE A 87 14.70 11.47 -22.79
N GLY A 88 14.45 11.60 -24.11
CA GLY A 88 14.63 12.81 -24.86
C GLY A 88 13.32 13.31 -25.49
N PRO A 89 13.35 14.41 -26.21
CA PRO A 89 12.20 14.93 -26.94
C PRO A 89 11.58 13.86 -27.86
N GLY A 90 10.26 13.68 -27.77
CA GLY A 90 9.52 12.72 -28.60
C GLY A 90 9.48 11.27 -28.08
N ASN A 91 10.19 10.93 -27.01
CA ASN A 91 10.18 9.56 -26.47
C ASN A 91 8.89 9.22 -25.71
N HIS A 92 8.20 10.21 -25.17
CA HIS A 92 6.93 10.04 -24.47
C HIS A 92 6.08 11.29 -24.60
N GLY A 93 4.78 11.15 -24.38
CA GLY A 93 3.84 12.26 -24.38
C GLY A 93 2.52 11.85 -23.72
N SER A 94 1.79 12.84 -23.25
CA SER A 94 0.46 12.70 -22.70
C SER A 94 -0.31 14.00 -22.93
N THR A 95 -1.51 13.91 -23.53
CA THR A 95 -2.34 15.09 -23.80
C THR A 95 -2.68 15.86 -22.52
N PHE A 96 -2.96 15.15 -21.42
CA PHE A 96 -3.35 15.76 -20.14
C PHE A 96 -2.25 15.71 -19.08
N GLY A 97 -1.06 15.20 -19.42
CA GLY A 97 0.07 15.12 -18.49
C GLY A 97 0.52 16.51 -18.07
N GLY A 98 0.73 16.71 -16.76
CA GLY A 98 1.20 17.99 -16.19
C GLY A 98 0.17 19.12 -16.26
N ASN A 99 -1.14 18.79 -16.38
CA ASN A 99 -2.16 19.85 -16.38
C ASN A 99 -2.20 20.59 -15.03
N PRO A 100 -2.56 21.90 -15.03
CA PRO A 100 -2.49 22.73 -13.82
C PRO A 100 -3.33 22.19 -12.65
N LEU A 101 -4.52 21.62 -12.91
CA LEU A 101 -5.39 21.08 -11.87
C LEU A 101 -4.76 19.86 -11.19
N GLY A 102 -4.24 18.91 -11.98
CA GLY A 102 -3.55 17.74 -11.45
C GLY A 102 -2.31 18.11 -10.65
N CYS A 103 -1.51 19.06 -11.13
CA CYS A 103 -0.32 19.54 -10.43
C CYS A 103 -0.69 20.24 -9.11
N ALA A 104 -1.72 21.10 -9.10
CA ALA A 104 -2.21 21.76 -7.89
C ALA A 104 -2.71 20.75 -6.85
N ALA A 105 -3.45 19.73 -7.29
CA ALA A 105 -3.91 18.65 -6.41
C ALA A 105 -2.72 17.87 -5.81
N GLY A 106 -1.70 17.57 -6.61
CA GLY A 106 -0.48 16.91 -6.14
C GLY A 106 0.24 17.73 -5.08
N LEU A 107 0.43 19.04 -5.31
CA LEU A 107 1.05 19.97 -4.35
C LEU A 107 0.24 20.02 -3.04
N ALA A 108 -1.08 20.21 -3.11
CA ALA A 108 -1.95 20.22 -1.94
C ALA A 108 -1.88 18.89 -1.15
N THR A 109 -1.73 17.78 -1.85
CA THR A 109 -1.55 16.45 -1.20
C THR A 109 -0.21 16.40 -0.43
N PHE A 110 0.88 16.87 -1.02
CA PHE A 110 2.17 16.96 -0.32
C PHE A 110 2.08 17.85 0.92
N ASP A 111 1.48 19.02 0.79
CA ASP A 111 1.33 19.98 1.89
C ASP A 111 0.51 19.37 3.05
N ALA A 112 -0.60 18.68 2.74
CA ALA A 112 -1.41 17.98 3.74
C ALA A 112 -0.62 16.87 4.45
N ILE A 113 0.10 16.02 3.70
CA ILE A 113 0.88 14.92 4.28
C ILE A 113 1.92 15.46 5.27
N VAL A 114 2.61 16.54 4.91
CA VAL A 114 3.62 17.16 5.78
C VAL A 114 2.97 17.92 6.93
N GLY A 115 2.02 18.81 6.63
CA GLY A 115 1.41 19.72 7.60
C GLY A 115 0.63 18.99 8.70
N GLU A 116 -0.04 17.90 8.35
CA GLU A 116 -0.83 17.10 9.27
C GLU A 116 -0.07 15.87 9.82
N LYS A 117 1.23 15.72 9.49
CA LYS A 117 2.08 14.59 9.91
C LYS A 117 1.47 13.22 9.60
N LEU A 118 0.87 13.10 8.41
CA LEU A 118 0.09 11.91 8.05
C LEU A 118 0.95 10.63 7.91
N MET A 119 2.25 10.73 7.72
CA MET A 119 3.14 9.56 7.74
C MET A 119 3.28 8.98 9.15
N ASP A 120 3.44 9.83 10.17
CA ASP A 120 3.48 9.41 11.57
C ASP A 120 2.14 8.79 11.97
N ASN A 121 1.03 9.43 11.56
CA ASN A 121 -0.31 8.92 11.75
C ASN A 121 -0.49 7.54 11.10
N ALA A 122 -0.01 7.35 9.88
CA ALA A 122 -0.09 6.05 9.19
C ALA A 122 0.64 4.94 9.96
N VAL A 123 1.79 5.24 10.57
CA VAL A 123 2.53 4.28 11.41
C VAL A 123 1.72 3.92 12.66
N ALA A 124 1.26 4.94 13.40
CA ALA A 124 0.55 4.75 14.67
C ALA A 124 -0.78 4.01 14.48
N ILE A 125 -1.64 4.52 13.60
CA ILE A 125 -2.96 3.93 13.35
C ILE A 125 -2.85 2.55 12.70
N GLY A 126 -1.88 2.36 11.80
CA GLY A 126 -1.62 1.04 11.21
C GLY A 126 -1.19 0.00 12.26
N ALA A 127 -0.41 0.40 13.26
CA ALA A 127 -0.05 -0.46 14.39
C ALA A 127 -1.28 -0.78 15.26
N ASP A 128 -2.11 0.22 15.57
CA ASP A 128 -3.34 0.06 16.35
C ASP A 128 -4.31 -0.93 15.69
N ILE A 129 -4.52 -0.80 14.38
CA ILE A 129 -5.40 -1.72 13.63
C ILE A 129 -4.84 -3.14 13.66
N ARG A 130 -3.55 -3.35 13.34
CA ARG A 130 -2.96 -4.69 13.33
C ARG A 130 -3.01 -5.34 14.72
N LYS A 131 -2.67 -4.58 15.77
CA LYS A 131 -2.74 -5.04 17.15
C LYS A 131 -4.18 -5.40 17.53
N GLY A 132 -5.14 -4.50 17.30
CA GLY A 132 -6.54 -4.75 17.64
C GLY A 132 -7.13 -5.95 16.90
N MET A 133 -6.78 -6.13 15.62
CA MET A 133 -7.20 -7.32 14.87
C MET A 133 -6.54 -8.60 15.39
N ALA A 134 -5.25 -8.57 15.74
CA ALA A 134 -4.55 -9.72 16.30
C ALA A 134 -5.16 -10.15 17.64
N GLU A 135 -5.41 -9.20 18.54
CA GLU A 135 -6.07 -9.45 19.83
C GLU A 135 -7.49 -9.99 19.65
N ALA A 136 -8.27 -9.35 18.76
CA ALA A 136 -9.66 -9.76 18.52
C ALA A 136 -9.80 -11.10 17.79
N LEU A 137 -8.80 -11.55 17.06
CA LEU A 137 -8.79 -12.82 16.33
C LEU A 137 -7.86 -13.88 16.96
N GLU A 138 -7.37 -13.64 18.19
CA GLU A 138 -6.52 -14.59 18.89
C GLU A 138 -7.20 -15.95 19.02
N GLY A 139 -6.48 -17.02 18.66
CA GLY A 139 -6.98 -18.40 18.72
C GLY A 139 -8.04 -18.75 17.68
N VAL A 140 -8.38 -17.88 16.75
CA VAL A 140 -9.36 -18.16 15.69
C VAL A 140 -8.73 -19.05 14.63
N ALA A 141 -9.23 -20.29 14.50
CA ALA A 141 -8.80 -21.22 13.46
C ALA A 141 -9.13 -20.65 12.07
N GLY A 142 -8.18 -20.77 11.14
CA GLY A 142 -8.34 -20.25 9.78
C GLY A 142 -7.77 -18.85 9.55
N LEU A 143 -7.36 -18.13 10.60
CA LEU A 143 -6.50 -16.94 10.45
C LEU A 143 -5.08 -17.41 10.15
N VAL A 144 -4.52 -16.95 9.01
CA VAL A 144 -3.17 -17.32 8.58
C VAL A 144 -2.15 -16.27 8.99
N ASP A 145 -2.42 -14.99 8.71
CA ASP A 145 -1.48 -13.91 8.98
C ASP A 145 -2.18 -12.53 9.03
N ILE A 146 -1.60 -11.62 9.80
CA ILE A 146 -1.93 -10.19 9.81
C ILE A 146 -0.65 -9.41 9.58
N ARG A 147 -0.49 -8.83 8.41
CA ARG A 147 0.74 -8.17 7.96
C ARG A 147 0.49 -6.80 7.36
N GLY A 148 1.57 -6.06 7.16
CA GLY A 148 1.54 -4.75 6.49
C GLY A 148 2.51 -3.75 7.10
N ARG A 149 2.61 -2.59 6.44
CA ARG A 149 3.35 -1.40 6.91
C ARG A 149 2.45 -0.17 6.83
N GLY A 150 2.48 0.67 7.86
CA GLY A 150 1.60 1.82 7.95
C GLY A 150 0.14 1.41 7.76
N LEU A 151 -0.58 2.14 6.92
CA LEU A 151 -1.98 1.90 6.56
C LEU A 151 -2.15 1.05 5.29
N MET A 152 -1.22 0.17 4.99
CA MET A 152 -1.34 -0.89 4.00
C MET A 152 -1.33 -2.22 4.73
N ILE A 153 -2.52 -2.79 4.99
CA ILE A 153 -2.72 -3.94 5.88
C ILE A 153 -3.39 -5.08 5.12
N GLY A 154 -2.89 -6.30 5.33
CA GLY A 154 -3.47 -7.54 4.83
C GLY A 154 -3.80 -8.48 5.97
N ILE A 155 -4.98 -9.08 5.93
CA ILE A 155 -5.42 -10.14 6.83
C ILE A 155 -5.68 -11.37 5.97
N GLU A 156 -4.84 -12.38 6.09
CA GLU A 156 -4.91 -13.59 5.28
C GLU A 156 -5.68 -14.68 6.01
N LEU A 157 -6.64 -15.27 5.31
CA LEU A 157 -7.41 -16.40 5.79
C LEU A 157 -7.00 -17.68 5.04
N ASP A 158 -7.31 -18.85 5.57
CA ASP A 158 -6.96 -20.16 5.00
C ASP A 158 -7.81 -20.52 3.76
N ARG A 159 -8.86 -19.76 3.47
CA ARG A 159 -9.83 -20.00 2.40
C ARG A 159 -10.25 -18.75 1.66
N PRO A 160 -10.83 -18.86 0.43
CA PRO A 160 -11.39 -17.73 -0.29
C PRO A 160 -12.44 -16.99 0.52
N CYS A 161 -12.30 -15.67 0.65
CA CYS A 161 -13.13 -14.84 1.52
C CYS A 161 -13.81 -13.67 0.80
N GLY A 162 -13.97 -13.75 -0.51
CA GLY A 162 -14.58 -12.69 -1.34
C GLY A 162 -15.99 -12.26 -0.89
N VAL A 163 -16.77 -13.17 -0.29
CA VAL A 163 -18.09 -12.88 0.26
C VAL A 163 -18.07 -11.81 1.35
N LEU A 164 -16.95 -11.65 2.06
CA LEU A 164 -16.81 -10.63 3.10
C LEU A 164 -16.90 -9.20 2.55
N MET A 165 -16.62 -8.96 1.27
CA MET A 165 -16.80 -7.63 0.66
C MET A 165 -18.27 -7.20 0.68
N ALA A 166 -19.19 -8.08 0.28
CA ALA A 166 -20.61 -7.78 0.29
C ALA A 166 -21.14 -7.62 1.73
N ARG A 167 -20.81 -8.55 2.63
CA ARG A 167 -21.21 -8.50 4.04
C ARG A 167 -20.72 -7.22 4.74
N ALA A 168 -19.50 -6.79 4.46
CA ALA A 168 -18.94 -5.56 5.01
C ALA A 168 -19.68 -4.33 4.46
N ALA A 169 -19.94 -4.29 3.16
CA ALA A 169 -20.65 -3.18 2.53
C ALA A 169 -22.08 -3.01 3.08
N GLU A 170 -22.80 -4.11 3.35
CA GLU A 170 -24.12 -4.10 4.00
C GLU A 170 -24.09 -3.46 5.40
N GLN A 171 -22.96 -3.52 6.08
CA GLN A 171 -22.74 -2.89 7.39
C GLN A 171 -22.08 -1.50 7.30
N GLY A 172 -21.90 -0.96 6.09
CA GLY A 172 -21.28 0.34 5.87
C GLY A 172 -19.74 0.34 5.91
N LEU A 173 -19.09 -0.84 5.89
CA LEU A 173 -17.65 -0.97 5.85
C LEU A 173 -17.19 -1.37 4.44
N LEU A 174 -16.38 -0.50 3.79
CA LEU A 174 -15.78 -0.79 2.50
C LEU A 174 -14.40 -1.41 2.67
N LEU A 175 -14.21 -2.60 2.12
CA LEU A 175 -12.93 -3.30 2.08
C LEU A 175 -12.73 -3.98 0.72
N SER A 176 -11.54 -4.49 0.48
CA SER A 176 -11.28 -5.30 -0.72
C SER A 176 -10.65 -6.64 -0.33
N VAL A 177 -10.95 -7.67 -1.12
CA VAL A 177 -10.29 -8.96 -1.04
C VAL A 177 -9.37 -9.13 -2.24
N THR A 178 -8.14 -9.54 -2.01
CA THR A 178 -7.12 -9.75 -3.03
C THR A 178 -6.47 -11.11 -2.83
N ALA A 179 -5.87 -11.68 -3.89
CA ALA A 179 -5.36 -13.05 -3.86
C ALA A 179 -6.38 -14.05 -3.28
N GLU A 180 -7.67 -13.83 -3.57
CA GLU A 180 -8.85 -14.63 -3.17
C GLU A 180 -9.10 -14.67 -1.65
N ARG A 181 -8.09 -14.68 -0.80
CA ARG A 181 -8.13 -14.95 0.63
C ARG A 181 -7.52 -13.88 1.54
N VAL A 182 -7.08 -12.75 0.98
CA VAL A 182 -6.48 -11.66 1.76
C VAL A 182 -7.41 -10.46 1.79
N ILE A 183 -7.96 -10.16 2.95
CA ILE A 183 -8.67 -8.91 3.21
C ILE A 183 -7.63 -7.80 3.22
N ARG A 184 -7.78 -6.84 2.32
CA ARG A 184 -6.88 -5.70 2.20
C ARG A 184 -7.55 -4.43 2.73
N LEU A 185 -6.90 -3.79 3.69
CA LEU A 185 -7.33 -2.54 4.27
C LEU A 185 -6.39 -1.41 3.83
N LEU A 186 -6.96 -0.35 3.27
CA LEU A 186 -6.28 0.85 2.80
C LEU A 186 -7.04 2.10 3.27
N PRO A 187 -7.20 2.31 4.59
CA PRO A 187 -7.94 3.46 5.10
C PRO A 187 -7.26 4.77 4.70
N ALA A 188 -7.99 5.90 4.81
CA ALA A 188 -7.43 7.22 4.55
C ALA A 188 -6.24 7.50 5.49
N LEU A 189 -5.26 8.28 5.02
CA LEU A 189 -4.12 8.67 5.87
C LEU A 189 -4.55 9.49 7.09
N THR A 190 -5.71 10.12 7.03
CA THR A 190 -6.35 10.89 8.11
C THR A 190 -7.17 10.04 9.08
N PHE A 191 -7.15 8.72 8.95
CA PHE A 191 -7.88 7.80 9.81
C PHE A 191 -7.47 8.00 11.27
N THR A 192 -8.46 8.06 12.17
CA THR A 192 -8.23 8.32 13.60
C THR A 192 -8.16 7.03 14.41
N THR A 193 -7.72 7.12 15.67
CA THR A 193 -7.79 6.00 16.61
C THR A 193 -9.24 5.54 16.87
N ALA A 194 -10.22 6.46 16.82
CA ALA A 194 -11.63 6.11 16.93
C ALA A 194 -12.11 5.30 15.73
N ASP A 195 -11.70 5.70 14.51
CA ASP A 195 -12.01 4.98 13.28
C ASP A 195 -11.37 3.59 13.28
N ALA A 196 -10.11 3.48 13.76
CA ALA A 196 -9.41 2.21 13.89
C ALA A 196 -10.15 1.23 14.82
N ARG A 197 -10.64 1.73 15.97
CA ARG A 197 -11.44 0.92 16.92
C ARG A 197 -12.77 0.49 16.29
N THR A 198 -13.45 1.40 15.59
CA THR A 198 -14.69 1.08 14.85
C THR A 198 -14.45 0.02 13.80
N LEU A 199 -13.39 0.16 12.99
CA LEU A 199 -13.00 -0.85 12.00
C LEU A 199 -12.80 -2.23 12.64
N VAL A 200 -12.03 -2.31 13.71
CA VAL A 200 -11.76 -3.58 14.40
C VAL A 200 -13.06 -4.19 14.95
N SER A 201 -13.89 -3.36 15.61
CA SER A 201 -15.15 -3.83 16.22
C SER A 201 -16.17 -4.35 15.19
N MET A 202 -16.13 -3.86 13.95
CA MET A 202 -16.99 -4.33 12.86
C MET A 202 -16.40 -5.56 12.17
N LEU A 203 -15.12 -5.52 11.84
CA LEU A 203 -14.50 -6.52 10.96
C LEU A 203 -14.15 -7.82 11.70
N ALA A 204 -13.67 -7.76 12.94
CA ALA A 204 -13.24 -8.95 13.66
C ALA A 204 -14.39 -9.95 13.91
N PRO A 205 -15.60 -9.54 14.37
CA PRO A 205 -16.74 -10.46 14.50
C PRO A 205 -17.13 -11.07 13.15
N MET A 206 -17.10 -10.29 12.07
CA MET A 206 -17.45 -10.77 10.73
C MET A 206 -16.49 -11.86 10.23
N ILE A 207 -15.18 -11.69 10.50
CA ILE A 207 -14.17 -12.72 10.17
C ILE A 207 -14.38 -13.97 11.02
N ARG A 208 -14.63 -13.82 12.34
CA ARG A 208 -14.91 -14.96 13.24
C ARG A 208 -16.12 -15.77 12.76
N ASP A 209 -17.22 -15.07 12.45
CA ASP A 209 -18.43 -15.73 11.96
C ASP A 209 -18.17 -16.45 10.64
N PHE A 210 -17.47 -15.82 9.71
CA PHE A 210 -17.11 -16.43 8.43
C PHE A 210 -16.26 -17.69 8.62
N LEU A 211 -15.27 -17.67 9.51
CA LEU A 211 -14.37 -18.81 9.72
C LEU A 211 -15.05 -19.95 10.50
N ALA A 212 -16.02 -19.64 11.34
CA ALA A 212 -16.77 -20.62 12.10
C ALA A 212 -17.86 -21.33 11.28
N ASN A 213 -18.46 -20.66 10.30
CA ASN A 213 -19.64 -21.13 9.57
C ASN A 213 -19.41 -21.31 8.06
N GLY A 214 -18.19 -21.11 7.57
CA GLY A 214 -17.81 -21.17 6.15
C GLY A 214 -17.10 -22.45 5.72
#